data_b77cc73185278414cbfd5612d590a833
#
_entry.id   b77cc73185278414cbfd5612d590a833
#
_cell.length_a   1.000
_cell.length_b   1.000
_cell.length_c   1.000
_cell.angle_alpha   90.00
_cell.angle_beta   90.00
_cell.angle_gamma   90.00
#
_symmetry.space_group_name_H-M   'P 1'
#
loop_
_entity.id
_entity.type
_entity.pdbx_description
1 polymer ?
#
loop_
_entity_poly.entity_id
_entity_poly.type
_entity_poly.pdbx_seq_one_letter_code
_entity_poly.pdbx_strand_id
1 'polypeptide(L)'
;MEKLSEAFSYGGKQFVFSHASIVNNCKMTLAIFTPPKVKNPPVLWYLSGLTCSHLNVMEKGEYRKKAAELGMVIICPDTSPRGDQVPDEKDNWQFGSGAGFYLDATQEPYDKNYNMYSYLNDELPKLVENNFDFDMSRQSIFGHSMGGHGAMIMALRNPEKYNSCSAFAPIVELSLIHI
;
A
#
# COMPACT_ATOMS: atom_id res chain seq x y z
N MET A 1 3.90 -9.43 -12.56
CA MET A 1 4.61 -9.24 -11.28
C MET A 1 5.77 -10.22 -11.18
N GLU A 2 6.88 -9.79 -10.59
CA GLU A 2 8.06 -10.60 -10.29
C GLU A 2 8.06 -10.94 -8.79
N LYS A 3 8.15 -12.23 -8.44
CA LYS A 3 8.23 -12.67 -7.05
C LYS A 3 9.67 -12.51 -6.52
N LEU A 4 9.86 -11.66 -5.52
CA LEU A 4 11.15 -11.40 -4.89
C LEU A 4 11.42 -12.34 -3.71
N SER A 5 10.40 -12.66 -2.91
CA SER A 5 10.52 -13.60 -1.80
C SER A 5 9.21 -14.32 -1.49
N GLU A 6 9.33 -15.46 -0.82
CA GLU A 6 8.22 -16.26 -0.30
C GLU A 6 8.64 -16.91 1.03
N ALA A 7 7.78 -16.83 2.04
CA ALA A 7 7.98 -17.47 3.33
C ALA A 7 6.67 -18.06 3.85
N PHE A 8 6.73 -19.21 4.53
CA PHE A 8 5.58 -19.78 5.21
C PHE A 8 5.38 -19.13 6.59
N SER A 9 4.14 -18.83 6.93
CA SER A 9 3.79 -18.25 8.22
C SER A 9 2.34 -18.59 8.59
N TYR A 10 2.12 -19.18 9.75
CA TYR A 10 0.80 -19.58 10.27
C TYR A 10 -0.06 -20.37 9.27
N GLY A 11 0.58 -21.27 8.51
CA GLY A 11 -0.06 -22.07 7.48
C GLY A 11 -0.36 -21.35 6.17
N GLY A 12 -0.25 -20.04 6.14
CA GLY A 12 -0.34 -19.19 4.95
C GLY A 12 1.04 -18.88 4.35
N LYS A 13 1.07 -17.96 3.41
CA LYS A 13 2.29 -17.52 2.72
C LYS A 13 2.44 -16.02 2.73
N GLN A 14 3.62 -15.54 3.08
CA GLN A 14 4.04 -14.16 2.94
C GLN A 14 4.89 -14.02 1.68
N PHE A 15 4.48 -13.13 0.79
CA PHE A 15 5.20 -12.82 -0.43
C PHE A 15 5.68 -11.38 -0.43
N VAL A 16 6.76 -11.14 -1.16
CA VAL A 16 7.14 -9.80 -1.65
C VAL A 16 7.21 -9.88 -3.17
N PHE A 17 6.55 -8.95 -3.82
CA PHE A 17 6.54 -8.80 -5.27
C PHE A 17 7.05 -7.43 -5.70
N SER A 18 7.58 -7.37 -6.92
CA SER A 18 7.79 -6.12 -7.62
C SER A 18 7.09 -6.12 -8.98
N HIS A 19 6.82 -4.93 -9.49
CA HIS A 19 6.29 -4.73 -10.85
C HIS A 19 6.70 -3.37 -11.39
N ALA A 20 6.71 -3.23 -12.71
CA ALA A 20 6.82 -1.93 -13.36
C ALA A 20 5.45 -1.24 -13.23
N SER A 21 5.41 -0.11 -12.53
CA SER A 21 4.23 0.75 -12.46
C SER A 21 4.23 1.71 -13.63
N ILE A 22 3.12 1.76 -14.35
CA ILE A 22 2.91 2.74 -15.42
C ILE A 22 2.60 4.10 -14.81
N VAL A 23 1.75 4.12 -13.77
CA VAL A 23 1.30 5.34 -13.11
C VAL A 23 2.46 6.07 -12.42
N ASN A 24 3.34 5.34 -11.74
CA ASN A 24 4.51 5.92 -11.06
C ASN A 24 5.77 5.93 -11.91
N ASN A 25 5.72 5.41 -13.14
CA ASN A 25 6.86 5.35 -14.07
C ASN A 25 8.15 4.81 -13.42
N CYS A 26 8.03 3.82 -12.56
CA CYS A 26 9.16 3.18 -11.87
C CYS A 26 8.81 1.76 -11.41
N LYS A 27 9.79 1.05 -10.87
CA LYS A 27 9.56 -0.26 -10.22
C LYS A 27 8.96 -0.05 -8.83
N MET A 28 7.76 -0.57 -8.61
CA MET A 28 7.07 -0.57 -7.32
C MET A 28 7.16 -1.93 -6.65
N THR A 29 7.10 -1.93 -5.31
CA THR A 29 7.18 -3.15 -4.49
C THR A 29 5.97 -3.23 -3.57
N LEU A 30 5.52 -4.45 -3.28
CA LEU A 30 4.44 -4.72 -2.34
C LEU A 30 4.66 -6.05 -1.61
N ALA A 31 4.14 -6.14 -0.39
CA ALA A 31 4.05 -7.38 0.34
C ALA A 31 2.61 -7.90 0.34
N ILE A 32 2.42 -9.20 0.19
CA ILE A 32 1.11 -9.86 0.22
C ILE A 32 1.19 -11.06 1.15
N PHE A 33 0.30 -11.12 2.14
CA PHE A 33 0.04 -12.33 2.91
C PHE A 33 -1.23 -13.01 2.42
N THR A 34 -1.14 -14.30 2.12
CA THR A 34 -2.29 -15.12 1.73
C THR A 34 -2.63 -16.12 2.84
N PRO A 35 -3.89 -16.19 3.29
CA PRO A 35 -4.31 -17.13 4.33
C PRO A 35 -4.29 -18.59 3.82
N PRO A 36 -4.21 -19.59 4.72
CA PRO A 36 -4.30 -20.99 4.33
C PRO A 36 -5.73 -21.37 3.95
N LYS A 37 -5.88 -22.21 2.91
CA LYS A 37 -7.12 -22.96 2.61
C LYS A 37 -8.42 -22.13 2.44
N VAL A 38 -8.33 -20.86 2.08
CA VAL A 38 -9.49 -20.01 1.80
C VAL A 38 -9.60 -19.80 0.30
N LYS A 39 -10.78 -20.06 -0.26
CA LYS A 39 -11.10 -19.74 -1.64
C LYS A 39 -11.70 -18.34 -1.71
N ASN A 40 -11.23 -17.52 -2.64
CA ASN A 40 -11.67 -16.13 -2.82
C ASN A 40 -11.66 -15.34 -1.49
N PRO A 41 -10.50 -15.23 -0.81
CA PRO A 41 -10.41 -14.50 0.46
C PRO A 41 -10.65 -13.01 0.30
N PRO A 42 -11.28 -12.33 1.28
CA PRO A 42 -11.40 -10.88 1.28
C PRO A 42 -10.04 -10.20 1.44
N VAL A 43 -9.95 -8.96 0.97
CA VAL A 43 -8.73 -8.17 0.95
C VAL A 43 -8.75 -7.07 2.00
N LEU A 44 -7.67 -6.97 2.77
CA LEU A 44 -7.42 -5.86 3.67
C LEU A 44 -6.13 -5.15 3.25
N TRP A 45 -6.27 -3.91 2.80
CA TRP A 45 -5.17 -3.03 2.43
C TRP A 45 -4.58 -2.37 3.67
N TYR A 46 -3.26 -2.44 3.83
CA TYR A 46 -2.54 -1.70 4.86
C TYR A 46 -1.65 -0.62 4.25
N LEU A 47 -1.82 0.61 4.71
CA LEU A 47 -1.02 1.75 4.32
C LEU A 47 -0.05 2.15 5.43
N SER A 48 1.25 2.11 5.12
CA SER A 48 2.32 2.45 6.08
C SER A 48 2.47 3.97 6.27
N GLY A 49 3.11 4.34 7.35
CA GLY A 49 3.42 5.73 7.69
C GLY A 49 4.59 6.33 6.90
N LEU A 50 4.89 7.58 7.20
CA LEU A 50 5.99 8.34 6.61
C LEU A 50 7.33 7.64 6.87
N THR A 51 8.25 7.69 5.90
CA THR A 51 9.56 7.02 5.87
C THR A 51 9.53 5.49 5.84
N CYS A 52 8.35 4.87 5.92
CA CYS A 52 8.19 3.43 5.85
C CYS A 52 8.18 2.92 4.39
N SER A 53 8.10 1.60 4.26
CA SER A 53 7.87 0.87 3.02
C SER A 53 6.89 -0.29 3.27
N HIS A 54 6.71 -1.17 2.30
CA HIS A 54 5.98 -2.42 2.44
C HIS A 54 6.54 -3.35 3.56
N LEU A 55 7.82 -3.19 3.93
CA LEU A 55 8.50 -4.05 4.89
C LEU A 55 8.10 -3.77 6.35
N ASN A 56 7.84 -2.53 6.72
CA ASN A 56 7.69 -2.16 8.12
C ASN A 56 6.59 -2.95 8.84
N VAL A 57 5.38 -3.01 8.26
CA VAL A 57 4.31 -3.82 8.85
C VAL A 57 4.55 -5.30 8.65
N MET A 58 5.12 -5.71 7.53
CA MET A 58 5.42 -7.11 7.25
C MET A 58 6.39 -7.71 8.29
N GLU A 59 7.39 -6.94 8.72
CA GLU A 59 8.40 -7.40 9.67
C GLU A 59 8.00 -7.19 11.14
N LYS A 60 7.23 -6.14 11.45
CA LYS A 60 6.98 -5.70 12.83
C LYS A 60 5.51 -5.75 13.26
N GLY A 61 4.57 -5.88 12.33
CA GLY A 61 3.13 -5.75 12.61
C GLY A 61 2.45 -7.00 13.15
N GLU A 62 3.08 -8.18 13.09
CA GLU A 62 2.58 -9.49 13.57
C GLU A 62 1.11 -9.82 13.20
N TYR A 63 0.64 -9.31 12.07
CA TYR A 63 -0.74 -9.48 11.60
C TYR A 63 -1.05 -10.89 11.09
N ARG A 64 -0.04 -11.66 10.68
CA ARG A 64 -0.18 -12.90 9.91
C ARG A 64 -0.99 -13.99 10.63
N LYS A 65 -0.78 -14.12 11.95
CA LYS A 65 -1.58 -15.06 12.75
C LYS A 65 -3.06 -14.74 12.66
N LYS A 66 -3.42 -13.49 12.90
CA LYS A 66 -4.83 -13.06 12.88
C LYS A 66 -5.43 -13.09 11.49
N ALA A 67 -4.68 -12.70 10.48
CA ALA A 67 -5.09 -12.78 9.08
C ALA A 67 -5.35 -14.23 8.64
N ALA A 68 -4.49 -15.18 9.06
CA ALA A 68 -4.70 -16.61 8.81
C ALA A 68 -5.96 -17.16 9.49
N GLU A 69 -6.19 -16.79 10.77
CA GLU A 69 -7.40 -17.19 11.52
C GLU A 69 -8.69 -16.65 10.88
N LEU A 70 -8.66 -15.42 10.39
CA LEU A 70 -9.81 -14.75 9.76
C LEU A 70 -9.97 -15.09 8.27
N GLY A 71 -9.02 -15.80 7.68
CA GLY A 71 -9.04 -16.12 6.26
C GLY A 71 -8.91 -14.88 5.36
N MET A 72 -8.14 -13.88 5.78
CA MET A 72 -7.96 -12.59 5.10
C MET A 72 -6.64 -12.48 4.38
N VAL A 73 -6.65 -11.90 3.18
CA VAL A 73 -5.44 -11.39 2.51
C VAL A 73 -5.06 -10.03 3.10
N ILE A 74 -3.77 -9.83 3.36
CA ILE A 74 -3.23 -8.50 3.70
C ILE A 74 -2.31 -8.05 2.58
N ILE A 75 -2.54 -6.86 2.03
CA ILE A 75 -1.72 -6.25 1.00
C ILE A 75 -1.10 -4.97 1.55
N CYS A 76 0.22 -4.90 1.50
CA CYS A 76 1.01 -3.77 1.99
C CYS A 76 1.82 -3.21 0.82
N PRO A 77 1.37 -2.17 0.12
CA PRO A 77 2.16 -1.49 -0.90
C PRO A 77 3.29 -0.68 -0.28
N ASP A 78 4.29 -0.34 -1.11
CA ASP A 78 5.26 0.69 -0.72
C ASP A 78 4.56 2.05 -0.54
N THR A 79 5.17 2.94 0.20
CA THR A 79 4.64 4.25 0.56
C THR A 79 4.93 5.33 -0.48
N SER A 80 5.85 5.06 -1.40
CA SER A 80 6.24 5.96 -2.48
C SER A 80 6.92 5.22 -3.62
N PRO A 81 7.05 5.83 -4.80
CA PRO A 81 8.03 5.44 -5.79
C PRO A 81 9.46 5.53 -5.21
N ARG A 82 10.39 4.75 -5.80
CA ARG A 82 11.81 4.71 -5.41
C ARG A 82 12.68 4.36 -6.62
N GLY A 83 13.94 4.75 -6.58
CA GLY A 83 14.94 4.42 -7.58
C GLY A 83 15.70 5.64 -8.10
N ASP A 84 16.80 5.41 -8.79
CA ASP A 84 17.72 6.48 -9.26
C ASP A 84 17.08 7.45 -10.28
N GLN A 85 15.98 7.02 -10.91
CA GLN A 85 15.23 7.83 -11.90
C GLN A 85 14.07 8.62 -11.27
N VAL A 86 13.82 8.43 -9.97
CA VAL A 86 12.73 9.07 -9.23
C VAL A 86 13.28 10.28 -8.50
N PRO A 87 12.65 11.47 -8.63
CA PRO A 87 13.04 12.63 -7.84
C PRO A 87 13.00 12.33 -6.34
N ASP A 88 14.04 12.73 -5.62
CA ASP A 88 14.14 12.49 -4.18
C ASP A 88 14.89 13.64 -3.49
N GLU A 89 14.51 13.93 -2.24
CA GLU A 89 15.16 14.91 -1.38
C GLU A 89 15.81 14.20 -0.19
N LYS A 90 17.03 13.71 -0.39
CA LYS A 90 17.75 12.87 0.58
C LYS A 90 17.92 13.49 1.97
N ASP A 91 17.96 14.81 2.03
CA ASP A 91 18.14 15.57 3.28
C ASP A 91 16.81 15.99 3.93
N ASN A 92 15.68 15.67 3.29
CA ASN A 92 14.36 16.02 3.78
C ASN A 92 13.42 14.81 3.80
N TRP A 93 13.29 14.19 4.96
CA TRP A 93 12.46 13.00 5.15
C TRP A 93 10.95 13.22 4.92
N GLN A 94 10.50 14.47 4.80
CA GLN A 94 9.10 14.82 4.53
C GLN A 94 8.75 14.83 3.04
N PHE A 95 9.74 14.72 2.14
CA PHE A 95 9.58 14.70 0.70
C PHE A 95 10.31 13.51 0.09
N GLY A 96 9.89 13.10 -1.10
CA GLY A 96 10.56 12.05 -1.84
C GLY A 96 10.27 10.65 -1.31
N SER A 97 11.30 9.83 -1.21
CA SER A 97 11.20 8.43 -0.84
C SER A 97 10.61 8.23 0.55
N GLY A 98 9.52 7.46 0.63
CA GLY A 98 8.78 7.23 1.86
C GLY A 98 7.73 8.31 2.18
N ALA A 99 7.56 9.32 1.34
CA ALA A 99 6.69 10.48 1.55
C ALA A 99 5.68 10.70 0.41
N GLY A 100 5.06 9.63 -0.09
CA GLY A 100 4.08 9.70 -1.18
C GLY A 100 2.69 10.17 -0.76
N PHE A 101 2.40 10.26 0.54
CA PHE A 101 1.14 10.70 1.15
C PHE A 101 -0.14 10.10 0.57
N TYR A 102 0.00 9.11 -0.31
CA TYR A 102 -1.11 8.46 -1.03
C TYR A 102 -1.96 9.45 -1.83
N LEU A 103 -1.28 10.47 -2.38
CA LEU A 103 -1.81 11.50 -3.26
C LEU A 103 -1.08 11.48 -4.60
N ASP A 104 -1.64 12.18 -5.59
CA ASP A 104 -0.97 12.44 -6.85
C ASP A 104 -0.33 13.83 -6.81
N ALA A 105 0.97 13.89 -7.12
CA ALA A 105 1.70 15.14 -7.18
C ALA A 105 1.26 15.98 -8.39
N THR A 106 1.22 17.30 -8.21
CA THR A 106 0.79 18.25 -9.24
C THR A 106 1.90 19.20 -9.70
N GLN A 107 3.09 19.07 -9.14
CA GLN A 107 4.22 19.95 -9.40
C GLN A 107 5.43 19.19 -9.92
N GLU A 108 6.14 19.77 -10.90
CA GLU A 108 7.43 19.26 -11.33
C GLU A 108 8.48 19.35 -10.19
N PRO A 109 9.39 18.40 -10.08
CA PRO A 109 9.57 17.21 -10.92
C PRO A 109 8.79 15.97 -10.44
N TYR A 110 7.96 16.08 -9.39
CA TYR A 110 7.33 14.96 -8.70
C TYR A 110 6.11 14.40 -9.44
N ASP A 111 5.41 15.21 -10.25
CA ASP A 111 4.19 14.86 -10.99
C ASP A 111 4.34 13.64 -11.91
N LYS A 112 5.57 13.35 -12.35
CA LYS A 112 5.86 12.21 -13.24
C LYS A 112 5.93 10.87 -12.53
N ASN A 113 6.17 10.87 -11.21
CA ASN A 113 6.44 9.64 -10.48
C ASN A 113 5.56 9.47 -9.22
N TYR A 114 5.20 10.56 -8.52
CA TYR A 114 4.49 10.48 -7.24
C TYR A 114 2.98 10.52 -7.44
N ASN A 115 2.42 9.46 -8.04
CA ASN A 115 0.98 9.33 -8.34
C ASN A 115 0.37 8.20 -7.50
N MET A 116 0.55 8.29 -6.18
CA MET A 116 0.22 7.20 -5.26
C MET A 116 -1.29 7.00 -5.07
N TYR A 117 -2.12 8.04 -5.26
CA TYR A 117 -3.56 7.89 -5.25
C TYR A 117 -4.02 7.06 -6.46
N SER A 118 -3.65 7.47 -7.66
CA SER A 118 -3.98 6.75 -8.89
C SER A 118 -3.41 5.32 -8.90
N TYR A 119 -2.21 5.13 -8.36
CA TYR A 119 -1.60 3.82 -8.19
C TYR A 119 -2.45 2.88 -7.33
N LEU A 120 -2.88 3.32 -6.15
CA LEU A 120 -3.69 2.54 -5.22
C LEU A 120 -5.15 2.39 -5.65
N ASN A 121 -5.68 3.41 -6.33
CA ASN A 121 -7.07 3.38 -6.76
C ASN A 121 -7.28 2.53 -8.01
N ASP A 122 -6.38 2.61 -8.97
CA ASP A 122 -6.61 2.10 -10.32
C ASP A 122 -5.65 0.99 -10.73
N GLU A 123 -4.33 1.20 -10.57
CA GLU A 123 -3.34 0.27 -11.12
C GLU A 123 -3.16 -0.98 -10.25
N LEU A 124 -2.88 -0.78 -8.96
CA LEU A 124 -2.56 -1.90 -8.06
C LEU A 124 -3.73 -2.87 -7.85
N PRO A 125 -4.99 -2.44 -7.68
CA PRO A 125 -6.12 -3.36 -7.58
C PRO A 125 -6.29 -4.23 -8.81
N LYS A 126 -6.18 -3.66 -10.02
CA LYS A 126 -6.23 -4.42 -11.29
C LYS A 126 -5.08 -5.40 -11.41
N LEU A 127 -3.88 -4.99 -10.97
CA LEU A 127 -2.73 -5.87 -10.97
C LEU A 127 -2.94 -7.07 -10.04
N VAL A 128 -3.50 -6.86 -8.85
CA VAL A 128 -3.83 -7.92 -7.89
C VAL A 128 -4.90 -8.85 -8.46
N GLU A 129 -5.99 -8.32 -8.98
CA GLU A 129 -7.09 -9.07 -9.58
C GLU A 129 -6.63 -9.97 -10.76
N ASN A 130 -5.73 -9.47 -11.59
CA ASN A 130 -5.18 -10.21 -12.72
C ASN A 130 -4.21 -11.34 -12.33
N ASN A 131 -3.71 -11.36 -11.10
CA ASN A 131 -2.69 -12.32 -10.66
C ASN A 131 -3.14 -13.25 -9.52
N PHE A 132 -4.26 -12.95 -8.86
CA PHE A 132 -4.75 -13.70 -7.71
C PHE A 132 -6.27 -13.85 -7.74
N ASP A 133 -6.75 -14.97 -7.22
CA ASP A 133 -8.18 -15.27 -7.06
C ASP A 133 -8.63 -14.75 -5.66
N PHE A 134 -8.58 -13.44 -5.46
CA PHE A 134 -9.07 -12.77 -4.26
C PHE A 134 -10.44 -12.14 -4.49
N ASP A 135 -11.24 -12.01 -3.45
CA ASP A 135 -12.54 -11.35 -3.56
C ASP A 135 -12.39 -9.83 -3.45
N MET A 136 -12.18 -9.19 -4.60
CA MET A 136 -12.02 -7.74 -4.70
C MET A 136 -13.33 -6.97 -4.46
N SER A 137 -14.48 -7.65 -4.34
CA SER A 137 -15.75 -7.03 -3.92
C SER A 137 -15.84 -6.86 -2.39
N ARG A 138 -15.01 -7.59 -1.64
CA ARG A 138 -14.92 -7.52 -0.17
C ARG A 138 -13.56 -6.94 0.25
N GLN A 139 -13.44 -5.62 0.07
CA GLN A 139 -12.22 -4.89 0.42
C GLN A 139 -12.43 -4.02 1.65
N SER A 140 -11.40 -3.91 2.47
CA SER A 140 -11.30 -2.94 3.56
C SER A 140 -9.91 -2.31 3.56
N ILE A 141 -9.78 -1.17 4.21
CA ILE A 141 -8.51 -0.43 4.23
C ILE A 141 -8.19 0.07 5.63
N PHE A 142 -6.93 0.00 6.02
CA PHE A 142 -6.45 0.62 7.24
C PHE A 142 -5.03 1.15 7.08
N GLY A 143 -4.64 2.05 7.96
CA GLY A 143 -3.30 2.61 7.93
C GLY A 143 -2.94 3.36 9.20
N HIS A 144 -1.65 3.67 9.33
CA HIS A 144 -1.10 4.38 10.47
C HIS A 144 -0.41 5.67 10.01
N SER A 145 -0.59 6.79 10.74
CA SER A 145 0.05 8.08 10.48
C SER A 145 -0.26 8.60 9.07
N MET A 146 0.73 8.80 8.21
CA MET A 146 0.55 9.11 6.77
C MET A 146 -0.34 8.04 6.09
N GLY A 147 -0.20 6.77 6.45
CA GLY A 147 -1.06 5.70 5.94
C GLY A 147 -2.49 5.77 6.47
N GLY A 148 -2.70 6.29 7.69
CA GLY A 148 -4.04 6.57 8.22
C GLY A 148 -4.73 7.68 7.42
N HIS A 149 -4.00 8.74 7.07
CA HIS A 149 -4.44 9.76 6.12
C HIS A 149 -4.82 9.14 4.77
N GLY A 150 -3.92 8.33 4.19
CA GLY A 150 -4.16 7.65 2.93
C GLY A 150 -5.40 6.76 2.97
N ALA A 151 -5.60 5.97 4.04
CA ALA A 151 -6.78 5.13 4.20
C ALA A 151 -8.08 5.95 4.21
N MET A 152 -8.09 7.09 4.92
CA MET A 152 -9.24 8.00 4.93
C MET A 152 -9.51 8.61 3.54
N ILE A 153 -8.47 9.10 2.86
CA ILE A 153 -8.61 9.66 1.50
C ILE A 153 -9.18 8.60 0.54
N MET A 154 -8.63 7.38 0.56
CA MET A 154 -9.08 6.30 -0.31
C MET A 154 -10.54 5.93 -0.03
N ALA A 155 -10.91 5.76 1.24
CA ALA A 155 -12.27 5.35 1.59
C ALA A 155 -13.31 6.45 1.36
N LEU A 156 -13.00 7.72 1.71
CA LEU A 156 -13.95 8.82 1.56
C LEU A 156 -14.18 9.22 0.09
N ARG A 157 -13.17 9.08 -0.77
CA ARG A 157 -13.31 9.34 -2.21
C ARG A 157 -13.95 8.17 -2.96
N ASN A 158 -13.92 6.96 -2.40
CA ASN A 158 -14.45 5.74 -3.03
C ASN A 158 -15.32 4.95 -2.02
N PRO A 159 -16.46 5.52 -1.55
CA PRO A 159 -17.25 4.94 -0.46
C PRO A 159 -17.85 3.58 -0.80
N GLU A 160 -18.07 3.29 -2.09
CA GLU A 160 -18.60 2.01 -2.57
C GLU A 160 -17.54 0.92 -2.70
N LYS A 161 -16.24 1.29 -2.64
CA LYS A 161 -15.13 0.35 -2.85
C LYS A 161 -14.71 -0.38 -1.58
N TYR A 162 -14.78 0.30 -0.43
CA TYR A 162 -14.29 -0.22 0.84
C TYR A 162 -15.41 -0.46 1.85
N ASN A 163 -15.50 -1.69 2.37
CA ASN A 163 -16.51 -2.05 3.38
C ASN A 163 -16.24 -1.41 4.74
N SER A 164 -14.97 -1.14 5.05
CA SER A 164 -14.58 -0.43 6.26
C SER A 164 -13.23 0.29 6.09
N CYS A 165 -13.04 1.33 6.89
CA CYS A 165 -11.80 2.07 6.99
C CYS A 165 -11.41 2.22 8.47
N SER A 166 -10.13 1.97 8.79
CA SER A 166 -9.57 2.24 10.11
C SER A 166 -8.32 3.09 9.99
N ALA A 167 -8.31 4.26 10.59
CA ALA A 167 -7.18 5.18 10.57
C ALA A 167 -6.58 5.31 11.99
N PHE A 168 -5.34 4.86 12.15
CA PHE A 168 -4.61 4.93 13.40
C PHE A 168 -3.70 6.15 13.40
N ALA A 169 -3.90 7.08 14.34
CA ALA A 169 -3.15 8.33 14.47
C ALA A 169 -2.94 9.03 13.10
N PRO A 170 -4.01 9.26 12.31
CA PRO A 170 -3.88 9.80 10.96
C PRO A 170 -3.33 11.23 10.99
N ILE A 171 -2.58 11.59 9.96
CA ILE A 171 -2.31 13.00 9.66
C ILE A 171 -3.59 13.56 9.05
N VAL A 172 -4.23 14.52 9.73
CA VAL A 172 -5.51 15.10 9.29
C VAL A 172 -5.37 16.50 8.71
N GLU A 173 -4.19 17.10 8.85
CA GLU A 173 -3.87 18.40 8.27
C GLU A 173 -2.46 18.39 7.65
N LEU A 174 -2.40 18.48 6.32
CA LEU A 174 -1.13 18.45 5.58
C LEU A 174 -0.44 19.82 5.56
N SER A 175 -1.15 20.91 5.84
CA SER A 175 -0.58 22.25 5.86
C SER A 175 0.57 22.43 6.86
N LEU A 176 0.59 21.61 7.91
CA LEU A 176 1.69 21.57 8.89
C LEU A 176 2.98 20.92 8.36
N ILE A 177 2.91 20.21 7.23
CA ILE A 177 4.01 19.44 6.66
C ILE A 177 4.41 20.01 5.29
N HIS A 178 3.47 20.61 4.57
CA HIS A 178 3.62 21.04 3.18
C HIS A 178 3.28 22.52 3.02
N ILE A 179 3.89 23.35 3.80
CA ILE A 179 3.79 24.80 3.62
C ILE A 179 4.70 25.26 2.51
#